data_269bae27a19ef977f61ee5905cf3e735
#
_entry.id   269bae27a19ef977f61ee5905cf3e735
#
_cell.length_a   1.000
_cell.length_b   1.000
_cell.length_c   1.000
_cell.angle_alpha   90.00
_cell.angle_beta   90.00
_cell.angle_gamma   90.00
#
_symmetry.space_group_name_H-M   'P 1'
#
loop_
_entity.id
_entity.type
_entity.pdbx_description
1 polymer ?
#
loop_
_entity_poly.entity_id
_entity_poly.type
_entity_poly.pdbx_seq_one_letter_code
_entity_poly.pdbx_strand_id
1 'polypeptide(L)'
;MNADAKKAALRMIPYGIYVLTADDGKGGVAAATVNWVTQTAFAPPLVVVGVKTDSGAYGIVKSTKSFTLNMLGKAHKGLAFTFFKPAQFEGGKLSGQAVHKGTNGAPILEAALAAVECKVTSIVEQGDHHIVVGEVTEAHVPNPISGRPDNAILEMKDLGDNVFYGG
;
A
#
# COMPACT_ATOMS: atom_id res chain seq x y z
N MET A 1 -25.42 3.86 -17.51
CA MET A 1 -24.71 4.83 -16.66
C MET A 1 -23.85 5.74 -17.58
N ASN A 2 -23.83 7.05 -17.37
CA ASN A 2 -22.99 7.97 -18.11
C ASN A 2 -21.53 7.77 -17.69
N ALA A 3 -20.64 7.49 -18.65
CA ALA A 3 -19.24 7.14 -18.38
C ALA A 3 -18.43 8.32 -17.83
N ASP A 4 -18.66 9.54 -18.32
CA ASP A 4 -17.93 10.73 -17.85
C ASP A 4 -18.36 11.12 -16.44
N ALA A 5 -19.65 11.05 -16.15
CA ALA A 5 -20.18 11.29 -14.81
C ALA A 5 -19.64 10.27 -13.79
N LYS A 6 -19.61 8.97 -14.14
CA LYS A 6 -19.02 7.92 -13.32
C LYS A 6 -17.54 8.22 -13.03
N LYS A 7 -16.77 8.49 -14.07
CA LYS A 7 -15.34 8.78 -13.98
C LYS A 7 -15.06 10.01 -13.10
N ALA A 8 -15.79 11.12 -13.33
CA ALA A 8 -15.64 12.33 -12.55
C ALA A 8 -15.97 12.08 -11.06
N ALA A 9 -17.10 11.43 -10.78
CA ALA A 9 -17.53 11.16 -9.39
C ALA A 9 -16.54 10.28 -8.63
N LEU A 10 -16.06 9.18 -9.24
CA LEU A 10 -15.11 8.27 -8.60
C LEU A 10 -13.74 8.92 -8.36
N ARG A 11 -13.32 9.83 -9.24
CA ARG A 11 -12.07 10.59 -9.06
C ARG A 11 -12.13 11.67 -7.98
N MET A 12 -13.32 12.00 -7.47
CA MET A 12 -13.48 12.89 -6.33
C MET A 12 -13.17 12.20 -4.98
N ILE A 13 -13.08 10.88 -4.95
CA ILE A 13 -12.67 10.16 -3.75
C ILE A 13 -11.17 10.43 -3.51
N PRO A 14 -10.77 11.03 -2.36
CA PRO A 14 -9.37 11.32 -2.11
C PRO A 14 -8.59 10.04 -1.81
N TYR A 15 -7.40 9.92 -2.35
CA TYR A 15 -6.53 8.76 -2.16
C TYR A 15 -5.15 9.17 -1.65
N GLY A 16 -4.74 8.60 -0.52
CA GLY A 16 -3.34 8.52 -0.14
C GLY A 16 -2.58 7.52 -1.02
N ILE A 17 -1.27 7.63 -1.05
CA ILE A 17 -0.37 6.72 -1.78
C ILE A 17 0.47 5.93 -0.80
N TYR A 18 0.46 4.64 -0.99
CA TYR A 18 1.13 3.66 -0.14
C TYR A 18 1.90 2.66 -0.98
N VAL A 19 2.88 1.99 -0.37
CA VAL A 19 3.49 0.78 -0.94
C VAL A 19 3.11 -0.40 -0.07
N LEU A 20 2.35 -1.32 -0.62
CA LEU A 20 2.08 -2.61 -0.01
C LEU A 20 3.27 -3.53 -0.30
N THR A 21 3.81 -4.18 0.73
CA THR A 21 4.87 -5.16 0.62
C THR A 21 4.45 -6.49 1.23
N ALA A 22 4.93 -7.60 0.68
CA ALA A 22 4.67 -8.94 1.16
C ALA A 22 5.87 -9.85 0.88
N ASP A 23 6.07 -10.85 1.75
CA ASP A 23 7.15 -11.86 1.66
C ASP A 23 6.54 -13.24 1.91
N ASP A 24 6.88 -14.23 1.07
CA ASP A 24 6.39 -15.60 1.19
C ASP A 24 7.25 -16.47 2.12
N GLY A 25 8.33 -15.91 2.66
CA GLY A 25 9.29 -16.61 3.51
C GLY A 25 10.17 -17.63 2.79
N LYS A 26 10.07 -17.71 1.45
CA LYS A 26 10.78 -18.66 0.61
C LYS A 26 11.62 -17.99 -0.48
N GLY A 27 11.80 -16.68 -0.36
CA GLY A 27 12.53 -15.84 -1.31
C GLY A 27 11.64 -15.06 -2.28
N GLY A 28 10.34 -15.27 -2.26
CA GLY A 28 9.38 -14.46 -3.01
C GLY A 28 9.01 -13.20 -2.25
N VAL A 29 9.45 -12.05 -2.76
CA VAL A 29 9.12 -10.73 -2.21
C VAL A 29 8.40 -9.93 -3.28
N ALA A 30 7.31 -9.27 -2.91
CA ALA A 30 6.57 -8.40 -3.81
C ALA A 30 6.29 -7.04 -3.16
N ALA A 31 6.17 -6.04 -3.99
CA ALA A 31 5.69 -4.72 -3.60
C ALA A 31 4.84 -4.12 -4.73
N ALA A 32 3.85 -3.33 -4.35
CA ALA A 32 2.99 -2.62 -5.28
C ALA A 32 2.56 -1.28 -4.68
N THR A 33 2.54 -0.23 -5.48
CA THR A 33 1.89 1.01 -5.09
C THR A 33 0.37 0.79 -5.10
N VAL A 34 -0.26 1.15 -3.99
CA VAL A 34 -1.71 1.06 -3.79
C VAL A 34 -2.27 2.40 -3.30
N ASN A 35 -3.52 2.68 -3.64
CA ASN A 35 -4.19 3.93 -3.28
C ASN A 35 -5.63 3.73 -2.74
N TRP A 36 -6.25 2.58 -2.97
CA TRP A 36 -7.56 2.28 -2.40
C TRP A 36 -7.39 1.68 -1.01
N VAL A 37 -7.16 2.55 -0.04
CA VAL A 37 -6.85 2.20 1.35
C VAL A 37 -7.68 3.06 2.29
N THR A 38 -8.27 2.43 3.31
CA THR A 38 -8.88 3.17 4.43
C THR A 38 -8.89 2.33 5.71
N GLN A 39 -8.86 3.01 6.87
CA GLN A 39 -9.17 2.39 8.15
C GLN A 39 -10.68 2.15 8.26
N THR A 40 -11.10 1.02 8.81
CA THR A 40 -12.51 0.62 8.90
C THR A 40 -12.98 0.26 10.31
N ALA A 41 -12.07 0.09 11.27
CA ALA A 41 -12.41 -0.19 12.67
C ALA A 41 -11.31 0.31 13.61
N PHE A 42 -11.71 0.58 14.86
CA PHE A 42 -10.78 0.95 15.94
C PHE A 42 -10.36 -0.25 16.79
N ALA A 43 -11.30 -1.16 17.06
CA ALA A 43 -11.06 -2.30 17.92
C ALA A 43 -11.75 -3.57 17.37
N PRO A 44 -11.00 -4.53 16.78
CA PRO A 44 -9.58 -4.41 16.49
C PRO A 44 -9.30 -3.34 15.42
N PRO A 45 -8.07 -2.79 15.33
CA PRO A 45 -7.74 -1.82 14.30
C PRO A 45 -7.68 -2.52 12.94
N LEU A 46 -8.63 -2.19 12.05
CA LEU A 46 -8.70 -2.79 10.71
C LEU A 46 -8.42 -1.75 9.63
N VAL A 47 -7.69 -2.18 8.62
CA VAL A 47 -7.54 -1.45 7.35
C VAL A 47 -8.02 -2.31 6.20
N VAL A 48 -8.56 -1.69 5.16
CA VAL A 48 -8.89 -2.36 3.89
C VAL A 48 -8.02 -1.79 2.78
N VAL A 49 -7.62 -2.69 1.87
CA VAL A 49 -6.82 -2.35 0.70
C VAL A 49 -7.43 -3.02 -0.53
N GLY A 50 -7.72 -2.24 -1.57
CA GLY A 50 -8.04 -2.79 -2.89
C GLY A 50 -6.75 -3.24 -3.58
N VAL A 51 -6.58 -4.54 -3.77
CA VAL A 51 -5.36 -5.12 -4.38
C VAL A 51 -5.70 -5.77 -5.71
N LYS A 52 -4.98 -5.36 -6.77
CA LYS A 52 -5.19 -5.89 -8.11
C LYS A 52 -4.91 -7.38 -8.17
N THR A 53 -5.84 -8.16 -8.71
CA THR A 53 -5.82 -9.63 -8.64
C THR A 53 -4.67 -10.28 -9.41
N ASP A 54 -4.18 -9.63 -10.47
CA ASP A 54 -3.07 -10.09 -11.30
C ASP A 54 -1.69 -9.54 -10.84
N SER A 55 -1.63 -8.84 -9.70
CA SER A 55 -0.37 -8.37 -9.13
C SER A 55 0.38 -9.48 -8.38
N GLY A 56 1.71 -9.47 -8.46
CA GLY A 56 2.54 -10.41 -7.68
C GLY A 56 2.31 -10.29 -6.16
N ALA A 57 2.02 -9.07 -5.68
CA ALA A 57 1.71 -8.83 -4.27
C ALA A 57 0.43 -9.55 -3.83
N TYR A 58 -0.63 -9.55 -4.67
CA TYR A 58 -1.88 -10.23 -4.32
C TYR A 58 -1.70 -11.72 -4.06
N GLY A 59 -0.96 -12.41 -4.92
CA GLY A 59 -0.69 -13.85 -4.76
C GLY A 59 -0.02 -14.19 -3.43
N ILE A 60 0.99 -13.40 -3.04
CA ILE A 60 1.69 -13.58 -1.76
C ILE A 60 0.77 -13.25 -0.59
N VAL A 61 0.08 -12.12 -0.61
CA VAL A 61 -0.87 -11.71 0.45
C VAL A 61 -1.96 -12.76 0.64
N LYS A 62 -2.53 -13.29 -0.44
CA LYS A 62 -3.57 -14.32 -0.39
C LYS A 62 -3.06 -15.62 0.23
N SER A 63 -1.82 -16.02 -0.05
CA SER A 63 -1.23 -17.27 0.45
C SER A 63 -0.71 -17.15 1.88
N THR A 64 -0.01 -16.07 2.21
CA THR A 64 0.62 -15.88 3.53
C THR A 64 -0.31 -15.29 4.58
N LYS A 65 -1.41 -14.64 4.14
CA LYS A 65 -2.31 -13.89 5.01
C LYS A 65 -1.61 -12.75 5.77
N SER A 66 -0.60 -12.14 5.15
CA SER A 66 0.22 -11.10 5.75
C SER A 66 0.67 -10.08 4.73
N PHE A 67 0.76 -8.81 5.13
CA PHE A 67 1.33 -7.72 4.34
C PHE A 67 1.77 -6.58 5.25
N THR A 68 2.59 -5.68 4.70
CA THR A 68 2.93 -4.41 5.34
C THR A 68 2.50 -3.27 4.41
N LEU A 69 1.90 -2.23 4.97
CA LEU A 69 1.50 -1.03 4.27
C LEU A 69 2.43 0.11 4.67
N ASN A 70 3.23 0.61 3.72
CA ASN A 70 4.19 1.69 3.93
C ASN A 70 3.57 3.01 3.48
N MET A 71 3.50 4.01 4.36
CA MET A 71 2.93 5.33 4.11
C MET A 71 3.98 6.24 3.46
N LEU A 72 3.69 6.71 2.25
CA LEU A 72 4.59 7.62 1.54
C LEU A 72 4.32 9.08 1.89
N GLY A 73 5.38 9.85 2.11
CA GLY A 73 5.29 11.30 2.30
C GLY A 73 5.36 12.08 1.00
N LYS A 74 5.07 13.38 1.05
CA LYS A 74 5.05 14.31 -0.11
C LYS A 74 6.32 14.28 -0.96
N ALA A 75 7.48 14.03 -0.35
CA ALA A 75 8.76 13.94 -1.06
C ALA A 75 8.98 12.61 -1.80
N HIS A 76 8.13 11.61 -1.59
CA HIS A 76 8.34 10.23 -2.06
C HIS A 76 7.64 9.90 -3.38
N LYS A 77 7.32 10.91 -4.20
CA LYS A 77 6.70 10.71 -5.53
C LYS A 77 7.46 9.69 -6.39
N GLY A 78 8.80 9.73 -6.38
CA GLY A 78 9.63 8.77 -7.11
C GLY A 78 9.44 7.33 -6.64
N LEU A 79 9.26 7.10 -5.33
CA LEU A 79 8.97 5.77 -4.78
C LEU A 79 7.64 5.22 -5.28
N ALA A 80 6.61 6.06 -5.36
CA ALA A 80 5.31 5.65 -5.90
C ALA A 80 5.45 5.12 -7.33
N PHE A 81 6.18 5.83 -8.19
CA PHE A 81 6.42 5.39 -9.58
C PHE A 81 7.30 4.14 -9.67
N THR A 82 8.27 3.97 -8.76
CA THR A 82 9.12 2.78 -8.71
C THR A 82 8.28 1.51 -8.57
N PHE A 83 7.28 1.53 -7.70
CA PHE A 83 6.45 0.36 -7.38
C PHE A 83 5.16 0.26 -8.20
N PHE A 84 4.98 1.05 -9.25
CA PHE A 84 4.01 0.78 -10.32
C PHE A 84 4.43 -0.41 -11.20
N LYS A 85 5.71 -0.77 -11.16
CA LYS A 85 6.28 -1.93 -11.85
C LYS A 85 6.48 -3.07 -10.84
N PRO A 86 6.55 -4.33 -11.31
CA PRO A 86 6.91 -5.45 -10.46
C PRO A 86 8.23 -5.18 -9.72
N ALA A 87 8.22 -5.37 -8.42
CA ALA A 87 9.39 -5.14 -7.59
C ALA A 87 10.42 -6.27 -7.75
N GLN A 88 11.69 -5.91 -7.60
CA GLN A 88 12.81 -6.86 -7.57
C GLN A 88 13.50 -6.77 -6.22
N PHE A 89 13.75 -7.91 -5.59
CA PHE A 89 14.49 -7.98 -4.33
C PHE A 89 15.88 -8.54 -4.60
N GLU A 90 16.90 -7.69 -4.49
CA GLU A 90 18.28 -8.04 -4.79
C GLU A 90 19.25 -7.30 -3.86
N GLY A 91 20.27 -8.02 -3.37
CA GLY A 91 21.28 -7.43 -2.50
C GLY A 91 20.73 -6.80 -1.22
N GLY A 92 19.62 -7.34 -0.68
CA GLY A 92 18.98 -6.79 0.51
C GLY A 92 18.16 -5.52 0.27
N LYS A 93 17.95 -5.14 -1.00
CA LYS A 93 17.18 -3.95 -1.40
C LYS A 93 15.96 -4.34 -2.21
N LEU A 94 14.90 -3.57 -2.07
CA LEU A 94 13.66 -3.73 -2.82
C LEU A 94 13.59 -2.68 -3.93
N SER A 95 13.78 -3.09 -5.17
CA SER A 95 13.93 -2.19 -6.35
C SER A 95 14.92 -1.04 -6.09
N GLY A 96 16.08 -1.37 -5.48
CA GLY A 96 17.12 -0.42 -5.12
C GLY A 96 16.86 0.36 -3.82
N GLN A 97 15.70 0.22 -3.18
CA GLN A 97 15.35 0.91 -1.96
C GLN A 97 15.80 0.15 -0.72
N ALA A 98 16.34 0.86 0.26
CA ALA A 98 16.70 0.29 1.55
C ALA A 98 15.45 -0.17 2.30
N VAL A 99 15.52 -1.38 2.84
CA VAL A 99 14.44 -2.00 3.61
C VAL A 99 15.00 -2.78 4.80
N HIS A 100 14.16 -2.93 5.81
CA HIS A 100 14.38 -3.92 6.87
C HIS A 100 13.14 -4.83 6.96
N LYS A 101 13.29 -5.99 7.59
CA LYS A 101 12.17 -6.91 7.80
C LYS A 101 11.31 -6.46 8.97
N GLY A 102 10.00 -6.43 8.75
CA GLY A 102 9.02 -6.33 9.82
C GLY A 102 8.92 -7.63 10.65
N THR A 103 8.13 -7.60 11.70
CA THR A 103 7.87 -8.78 12.56
C THR A 103 7.09 -9.85 11.78
N ASN A 104 6.27 -9.45 10.83
CA ASN A 104 5.54 -10.34 9.92
C ASN A 104 6.39 -10.84 8.72
N GLY A 105 7.67 -10.45 8.65
CA GLY A 105 8.62 -10.83 7.62
C GLY A 105 8.61 -9.97 6.35
N ALA A 106 7.54 -9.22 6.10
CA ALA A 106 7.45 -8.36 4.92
C ALA A 106 8.43 -7.17 5.03
N PRO A 107 8.98 -6.68 3.91
CA PRO A 107 9.87 -5.53 3.92
C PRO A 107 9.16 -4.25 4.35
N ILE A 108 9.83 -3.47 5.20
CA ILE A 108 9.47 -2.09 5.53
C ILE A 108 10.46 -1.17 4.81
N LEU A 109 9.95 -0.22 4.03
CA LEU A 109 10.76 0.79 3.36
C LEU A 109 11.33 1.77 4.38
N GLU A 110 12.65 1.91 4.44
CA GLU A 110 13.30 2.85 5.39
C GLU A 110 12.95 4.31 5.10
N ALA A 111 12.61 4.64 3.85
CA ALA A 111 12.18 5.97 3.46
C ALA A 111 10.72 6.28 3.80
N ALA A 112 9.90 5.29 4.17
CA ALA A 112 8.50 5.53 4.49
C ALA A 112 8.35 6.37 5.76
N LEU A 113 7.33 7.24 5.81
CA LEU A 113 7.05 8.04 7.00
C LEU A 113 6.53 7.18 8.16
N ALA A 114 5.78 6.15 7.82
CA ALA A 114 5.23 5.18 8.76
C ALA A 114 4.97 3.86 8.02
N ALA A 115 4.78 2.79 8.78
CA ALA A 115 4.31 1.52 8.25
C ALA A 115 3.39 0.83 9.25
N VAL A 116 2.46 0.03 8.75
CA VAL A 116 1.65 -0.88 9.57
C VAL A 116 1.78 -2.29 9.02
N GLU A 117 2.05 -3.22 9.92
CA GLU A 117 2.04 -4.65 9.63
C GLU A 117 0.65 -5.21 9.86
N CYS A 118 0.17 -6.01 8.92
CA CYS A 118 -1.21 -6.47 8.91
C CYS A 118 -1.30 -7.99 8.75
N LYS A 119 -2.19 -8.58 9.53
CA LYS A 119 -2.67 -9.95 9.36
C LYS A 119 -4.00 -9.91 8.62
N VAL A 120 -4.09 -10.62 7.50
CA VAL A 120 -5.33 -10.69 6.71
C VAL A 120 -6.39 -11.48 7.47
N THR A 121 -7.53 -10.86 7.72
CA THR A 121 -8.70 -11.47 8.37
C THR A 121 -9.74 -11.95 7.38
N SER A 122 -9.89 -11.24 6.25
CA SER A 122 -10.80 -11.65 5.16
C SER A 122 -10.37 -11.05 3.83
N ILE A 123 -10.87 -11.64 2.75
CA ILE A 123 -10.72 -11.11 1.38
C ILE A 123 -12.09 -11.19 0.71
N VAL A 124 -12.59 -10.06 0.20
CA VAL A 124 -13.79 -10.02 -0.63
C VAL A 124 -13.35 -10.13 -2.09
N GLU A 125 -13.65 -11.27 -2.68
CA GLU A 125 -13.19 -11.62 -4.03
C GLU A 125 -14.21 -11.17 -5.08
N GLN A 126 -14.32 -9.85 -5.30
CA GLN A 126 -15.20 -9.24 -6.30
C GLN A 126 -14.45 -8.19 -7.12
N GLY A 127 -14.69 -8.18 -8.44
CA GLY A 127 -14.06 -7.24 -9.35
C GLY A 127 -12.62 -7.60 -9.73
N ASP A 128 -11.91 -6.68 -10.32
CA ASP A 128 -10.50 -6.80 -10.74
C ASP A 128 -9.50 -6.43 -9.62
N HIS A 129 -10.00 -5.81 -8.55
CA HIS A 129 -9.30 -5.56 -7.30
C HIS A 129 -10.09 -6.20 -6.17
N HIS A 130 -9.48 -7.12 -5.46
CA HIS A 130 -10.10 -7.73 -4.30
C HIS A 130 -9.87 -6.86 -3.05
N ILE A 131 -10.86 -6.78 -2.18
CA ILE A 131 -10.75 -6.06 -0.92
C ILE A 131 -10.08 -6.97 0.11
N VAL A 132 -8.86 -6.63 0.48
CA VAL A 132 -8.12 -7.31 1.54
C VAL A 132 -8.38 -6.56 2.84
N VAL A 133 -8.92 -7.26 3.83
CA VAL A 133 -9.12 -6.73 5.18
C VAL A 133 -7.96 -7.21 6.05
N GLY A 134 -7.19 -6.28 6.59
CA GLY A 134 -6.04 -6.54 7.45
C GLY A 134 -6.25 -5.98 8.85
N GLU A 135 -6.03 -6.81 9.87
CA GLU A 135 -5.87 -6.37 11.25
C GLU A 135 -4.44 -5.85 11.45
N VAL A 136 -4.32 -4.62 11.92
CA VAL A 136 -3.02 -4.02 12.24
C VAL A 136 -2.46 -4.69 13.48
N THR A 137 -1.32 -5.34 13.35
CA THR A 137 -0.64 -6.08 14.42
C THR A 137 0.57 -5.34 14.98
N GLU A 138 1.18 -4.44 14.18
CA GLU A 138 2.30 -3.61 14.59
C GLU A 138 2.30 -2.31 13.78
N ALA A 139 2.85 -1.23 14.36
CA ALA A 139 2.95 0.07 13.71
C ALA A 139 4.34 0.70 13.94
N HIS A 140 4.87 1.31 12.91
CA HIS A 140 6.19 1.92 12.87
C HIS A 140 6.09 3.37 12.45
N VAL A 141 6.66 4.27 13.27
CA VAL A 141 6.84 5.70 12.96
C VAL A 141 8.27 6.04 13.36
N PRO A 142 9.25 5.86 12.44
CA PRO A 142 10.68 5.96 12.78
C PRO A 142 11.09 7.37 13.21
N ASN A 143 10.41 8.40 12.71
CA ASN A 143 10.66 9.79 13.05
C ASN A 143 9.35 10.50 13.35
N PRO A 144 9.33 11.47 14.29
CA PRO A 144 8.15 12.26 14.56
C PRO A 144 7.63 12.95 13.30
N ILE A 145 6.32 12.82 13.03
CA ILE A 145 5.66 13.50 11.92
C ILE A 145 5.30 14.92 12.41
N SER A 146 5.80 15.93 11.69
CA SER A 146 5.50 17.32 12.02
C SER A 146 4.07 17.70 11.64
N GLY A 147 3.34 18.28 12.54
CA GLY A 147 1.95 18.70 12.34
C GLY A 147 0.96 17.54 12.29
N ARG A 148 -0.11 17.70 11.52
CA ARG A 148 -1.12 16.64 11.33
C ARG A 148 -0.57 15.53 10.43
N PRO A 149 -0.62 14.26 10.86
CA PRO A 149 -0.12 13.14 10.05
C PRO A 149 -0.79 13.02 8.68
N ASP A 150 -2.08 13.31 8.57
CA ASP A 150 -2.84 13.27 7.33
C ASP A 150 -2.45 14.36 6.31
N ASN A 151 -1.74 15.42 6.74
CA ASN A 151 -1.14 16.40 5.83
C ASN A 151 0.20 15.94 5.25
N ALA A 152 0.86 14.98 5.89
CA ALA A 152 2.18 14.50 5.46
C ALA A 152 2.10 13.44 4.34
N ILE A 153 0.97 12.73 4.23
CA ILE A 153 0.79 11.65 3.24
C ILE A 153 0.87 12.18 1.80
N LEU A 154 1.57 11.44 0.94
CA LEU A 154 1.51 11.64 -0.51
C LEU A 154 0.12 11.26 -1.02
N GLU A 155 -0.52 12.14 -1.77
CA GLU A 155 -1.84 11.88 -2.33
C GLU A 155 -1.77 11.69 -3.84
N MET A 156 -2.80 11.07 -4.42
CA MET A 156 -2.90 10.85 -5.88
C MET A 156 -2.70 12.14 -6.67
N LYS A 157 -3.28 13.26 -6.23
CA LYS A 157 -3.14 14.58 -6.87
C LYS A 157 -1.71 15.12 -6.89
N ASP A 158 -0.85 14.68 -5.95
CA ASP A 158 0.54 15.10 -5.87
C ASP A 158 1.42 14.41 -6.94
N LEU A 159 0.95 13.32 -7.55
CA LEU A 159 1.69 12.59 -8.58
C LEU A 159 1.75 13.34 -9.91
N GLY A 160 0.78 14.19 -10.19
CA GLY A 160 0.71 15.03 -11.39
C GLY A 160 -0.71 15.17 -11.92
N ASP A 161 -0.97 16.25 -12.63
CA ASP A 161 -2.32 16.64 -13.09
C ASP A 161 -3.00 15.60 -13.97
N ASN A 162 -2.21 14.76 -14.66
CA ASN A 162 -2.71 13.73 -15.57
C ASN A 162 -2.49 12.29 -15.04
N VAL A 163 -2.12 12.14 -13.78
CA VAL A 163 -1.91 10.83 -13.15
C VAL A 163 -3.13 10.46 -12.33
N PHE A 164 -3.85 9.43 -12.78
CA PHE A 164 -5.04 8.92 -12.11
C PHE A 164 -4.99 7.40 -11.99
N TYR A 165 -5.53 6.88 -10.90
CA TYR A 165 -5.83 5.49 -10.72
C TYR A 165 -7.21 5.38 -10.05
N GLY A 166 -8.23 5.13 -10.88
CA GLY A 166 -9.64 5.15 -10.47
C GLY A 166 -10.52 5.94 -11.47
N GLY A 167 -11.80 5.76 -11.41
CA GLY A 167 -12.83 6.42 -12.25
C GLY A 167 -13.27 5.59 -13.46
#